data_30aafd664d7c94ee2fd5b12a7f587b89
#
_entry.id   30aafd664d7c94ee2fd5b12a7f587b89
#
_cell.length_a   1.000
_cell.length_b   1.000
_cell.length_c   1.000
_cell.angle_alpha   90.00
_cell.angle_beta   90.00
_cell.angle_gamma   90.00
#
_symmetry.space_group_name_H-M   'P 1'
#
loop_
_entity.id
_entity.type
_entity.pdbx_description
1 polymer ?
#
loop_
_entity_poly.entity_id
_entity_poly.type
_entity_poly.pdbx_seq_one_letter_code
_entity_poly.pdbx_strand_id
1 'polypeptide(L)'
;IKGRRRRRRCFLPAIFRCYTRSESAAPEISHKTGSFTGETNFFLLISYCVYFLKRNQLMAKLQGFEFWKKTLKEACFVVAPMVDQSELAWRLLSRRHGAQLCYTPMFHAQVFVRDANYRRDNLYNEVCEEDRPLITQFCANDPEVFVQAALLAQDYCDAIDLNLGCPQMIAKRGHYGAFLQDEWELLEKMVRLANEKLSVPITCKIRVFKELEKTVRYARMLEKAGCQLLTVHGRTKEQKGAMTGIASWEHIKAVRQAVNIPVFANGNIQHLSDLKSCLQETGVQGVMSAEGNLHNPALFEGRSPPVWEMAEEYLEVVRKYPPCSLSYVRAHLFKLWHHTLQIHQDLREDLAKVKTLDGLADVSKQLKQRCQVMAASQKSGSGDLPFPHWICQPYVRPAPKEPVANGNQTSEVKKTVCQKRALEDSDGAGETLSKNKQKKRSRNPKKNFSPEQKRDLCRGCCKKKAFKEVADCPSHGLRFKTKADKRKAEEEERKENEELDGSAPEMKKGGGSPQPLADPHAELQQQTQLPV
;
A
#
# COMPACT_ATOMS: atom_id res chain seq x y z
N ILE A 1 -1.26 52.88 43.89
CA ILE A 1 0.19 52.92 43.67
C ILE A 1 0.45 52.19 42.37
N LYS A 2 0.73 52.96 41.31
CA LYS A 2 0.95 52.49 39.92
C LYS A 2 2.44 52.20 39.75
N GLY A 3 2.82 50.98 39.38
CA GLY A 3 4.17 50.60 38.95
C GLY A 3 4.20 50.20 37.49
N ARG A 4 4.68 51.10 36.64
CA ARG A 4 4.94 50.83 35.20
C ARG A 4 6.18 49.94 35.05
N ARG A 5 6.05 48.74 34.47
CA ARG A 5 7.16 47.93 33.99
C ARG A 5 7.48 48.33 32.52
N ARG A 6 8.67 48.92 32.30
CA ARG A 6 9.24 49.21 31.01
C ARG A 6 9.61 47.90 30.30
N ARG A 7 9.05 47.67 29.09
CA ARG A 7 9.53 46.65 28.17
C ARG A 7 10.85 47.12 27.54
N ARG A 8 11.95 46.43 27.81
CA ARG A 8 13.18 46.55 27.05
C ARG A 8 13.00 45.81 25.71
N ARG A 9 13.00 46.53 24.61
CA ARG A 9 13.15 45.98 23.26
C ARG A 9 14.63 45.61 23.07
N CYS A 10 14.92 44.33 22.94
CA CYS A 10 16.20 43.86 22.40
C CYS A 10 16.17 44.05 20.88
N PHE A 11 17.06 44.90 20.39
CA PHE A 11 17.39 45.01 18.98
C PHE A 11 18.20 43.76 18.60
N LEU A 12 17.69 42.90 17.72
CA LEU A 12 18.44 41.89 17.00
C LEU A 12 19.00 42.53 15.74
N PRO A 13 20.30 42.36 15.45
CA PRO A 13 20.89 42.92 14.23
C PRO A 13 20.39 42.18 12.97
N ALA A 14 20.21 42.93 11.92
CA ALA A 14 19.74 42.54 10.59
C ALA A 14 20.80 41.69 9.83
N ILE A 15 21.00 40.42 10.22
CA ILE A 15 21.86 39.45 9.49
C ILE A 15 21.04 38.27 8.94
N PHE A 16 19.70 38.27 9.12
CA PHE A 16 18.85 37.12 8.72
C PHE A 16 18.10 37.34 7.37
N ARG A 17 18.65 38.13 6.44
CA ARG A 17 17.97 38.37 5.15
C ARG A 17 18.76 37.98 3.90
N CYS A 18 19.69 37.04 3.97
CA CYS A 18 20.44 36.58 2.79
C CYS A 18 20.75 35.10 2.73
N TYR A 19 19.77 34.20 3.04
CA TYR A 19 19.96 32.78 2.74
C TYR A 19 18.63 32.08 2.44
N THR A 20 17.95 32.55 1.40
CA THR A 20 16.95 31.77 0.69
C THR A 20 17.05 32.06 -0.79
N ARG A 21 18.10 31.57 -1.44
CA ARG A 21 18.13 31.24 -2.89
C ARG A 21 19.49 30.64 -3.29
N SER A 22 19.37 29.57 -4.08
CA SER A 22 20.41 28.90 -4.88
C SER A 22 21.29 27.86 -4.16
N GLU A 23 20.88 26.62 -4.34
CA GLU A 23 21.78 25.49 -4.47
C GLU A 23 22.70 25.69 -5.67
N SER A 24 23.93 25.28 -5.51
CA SER A 24 25.04 25.11 -6.45
C SER A 24 26.17 26.13 -6.29
N ALA A 25 27.18 25.70 -5.59
CA ALA A 25 28.62 25.88 -5.81
C ALA A 25 29.38 25.81 -4.49
N ALA A 26 30.24 24.82 -4.36
CA ALA A 26 31.27 24.78 -3.31
C ALA A 26 32.22 25.97 -3.51
N PRO A 27 32.59 26.73 -2.47
CA PRO A 27 33.59 27.76 -2.64
C PRO A 27 34.98 27.15 -2.64
N GLU A 28 35.76 27.35 -3.70
CA GLU A 28 37.20 27.17 -3.74
C GLU A 28 37.85 28.05 -2.67
N ILE A 29 38.61 27.42 -1.78
CA ILE A 29 39.40 28.13 -0.78
C ILE A 29 40.70 28.62 -1.44
N SER A 30 40.73 29.86 -1.80
CA SER A 30 41.95 30.55 -2.19
C SER A 30 42.79 30.86 -0.93
N HIS A 31 43.98 30.28 -0.85
CA HIS A 31 44.95 30.58 0.18
C HIS A 31 45.45 32.02 0.08
N LYS A 32 44.96 32.90 0.93
CA LYS A 32 45.65 34.13 1.31
C LYS A 32 45.97 34.07 2.78
N THR A 33 47.29 33.97 3.09
CA THR A 33 47.86 33.98 4.42
C THR A 33 47.67 35.34 5.07
N GLY A 34 46.70 35.44 5.96
CA GLY A 34 46.59 36.51 6.94
C GLY A 34 46.58 35.92 8.32
N SER A 35 47.46 36.38 9.21
CA SER A 35 47.62 35.92 10.58
C SER A 35 46.38 36.23 11.40
N PHE A 36 45.50 35.24 11.59
CA PHE A 36 44.39 35.27 12.52
C PHE A 36 44.83 34.69 13.87
N THR A 37 44.67 35.44 14.96
CA THR A 37 44.93 35.04 16.33
C THR A 37 44.04 33.87 16.73
N GLY A 38 44.60 32.85 17.43
CA GLY A 38 43.99 31.55 17.72
C GLY A 38 42.65 31.56 18.48
N GLU A 39 42.24 32.66 19.12
CA GLU A 39 41.01 32.78 19.86
C GLU A 39 39.74 32.87 18.95
N THR A 40 39.86 33.55 17.82
CA THR A 40 38.71 33.71 16.88
C THR A 40 38.30 32.40 16.20
N ASN A 41 39.25 31.51 15.94
CA ASN A 41 38.99 30.20 15.38
C ASN A 41 38.35 29.23 16.38
N PHE A 42 38.69 29.35 17.67
CA PHE A 42 38.11 28.52 18.72
C PHE A 42 36.65 28.87 18.98
N PHE A 43 36.28 30.16 19.00
CA PHE A 43 34.88 30.59 19.13
C PHE A 43 34.02 30.23 17.91
N LEU A 44 34.56 30.29 16.70
CA LEU A 44 33.89 29.85 15.49
C LEU A 44 33.68 28.32 15.47
N LEU A 45 34.67 27.54 15.90
CA LEU A 45 34.54 26.08 16.04
C LEU A 45 33.53 25.68 17.10
N ILE A 46 33.53 26.35 18.27
CA ILE A 46 32.50 26.13 19.31
C ILE A 46 31.13 26.53 18.81
N SER A 47 31.00 27.67 18.15
CA SER A 47 29.73 28.13 17.57
C SER A 47 29.23 27.16 16.50
N TYR A 48 30.11 26.63 15.68
CA TYR A 48 29.80 25.62 14.66
C TYR A 48 29.42 24.26 15.30
N CYS A 49 30.15 23.82 16.32
CA CYS A 49 29.81 22.63 17.09
C CYS A 49 28.48 22.77 17.84
N VAL A 50 28.24 23.93 18.47
CA VAL A 50 26.97 24.21 19.17
C VAL A 50 25.82 24.32 18.16
N TYR A 51 26.06 24.92 16.99
CA TYR A 51 25.06 24.96 15.91
C TYR A 51 24.80 23.54 15.35
N PHE A 52 25.82 22.74 15.14
CA PHE A 52 25.71 21.35 14.69
C PHE A 52 25.04 20.44 15.75
N LEU A 53 25.39 20.62 17.02
CA LEU A 53 24.76 19.92 18.15
C LEU A 53 23.31 20.36 18.33
N LYS A 54 22.99 21.64 18.21
CA LYS A 54 21.61 22.16 18.25
C LYS A 54 20.82 21.72 17.01
N ARG A 55 21.42 21.68 15.84
CA ARG A 55 20.79 21.17 14.63
C ARG A 55 20.54 19.66 14.74
N ASN A 56 21.49 18.87 15.26
CA ASN A 56 21.30 17.45 15.54
C ASN A 56 20.30 17.18 16.66
N GLN A 57 20.20 18.06 17.66
CA GLN A 57 19.22 17.97 18.74
C GLN A 57 17.80 18.39 18.29
N LEU A 58 17.68 19.34 17.34
CA LEU A 58 16.41 19.69 16.70
C LEU A 58 15.95 18.64 15.66
N MET A 59 16.86 17.78 15.21
CA MET A 59 16.61 16.72 14.22
C MET A 59 16.62 15.32 14.84
N ALA A 60 16.67 15.22 16.17
CA ALA A 60 16.57 13.92 16.84
C ALA A 60 15.19 13.31 16.55
N LYS A 61 15.19 12.19 15.83
CA LYS A 61 14.00 11.40 15.54
C LYS A 61 13.28 11.04 16.84
N LEU A 62 12.03 11.48 16.98
CA LEU A 62 11.20 11.15 18.14
C LEU A 62 10.98 9.63 18.22
N GLN A 63 10.99 9.10 19.43
CA GLN A 63 10.95 7.67 19.68
C GLN A 63 9.79 7.28 20.60
N GLY A 64 9.28 6.06 20.43
CA GLY A 64 8.32 5.44 21.31
C GLY A 64 7.13 6.35 21.67
N PHE A 65 6.90 6.58 22.95
CA PHE A 65 5.78 7.40 23.43
C PHE A 65 5.89 8.87 23.04
N GLU A 66 7.10 9.43 22.92
CA GLU A 66 7.23 10.82 22.44
C GLU A 66 6.80 10.97 20.98
N PHE A 67 7.16 10.01 20.13
CA PHE A 67 6.68 9.94 18.75
C PHE A 67 5.16 9.84 18.70
N TRP A 68 4.56 8.93 19.47
CA TRP A 68 3.10 8.78 19.52
C TRP A 68 2.40 10.06 20.00
N LYS A 69 2.94 10.72 21.04
CA LYS A 69 2.36 11.95 21.59
C LYS A 69 2.52 13.15 20.66
N LYS A 70 3.75 13.44 20.22
CA LYS A 70 4.06 14.69 19.52
C LYS A 70 3.75 14.61 18.02
N THR A 71 4.07 13.49 17.33
CA THR A 71 3.88 13.32 15.90
C THR A 71 2.51 12.73 15.57
N LEU A 72 2.13 11.63 16.23
CA LEU A 72 0.84 10.99 15.97
C LEU A 72 -0.31 11.61 16.78
N LYS A 73 -0.06 12.68 17.58
CA LYS A 73 -1.06 13.46 18.31
C LYS A 73 -1.93 12.60 19.23
N GLU A 74 -1.31 11.61 19.88
CA GLU A 74 -1.99 10.63 20.75
C GLU A 74 -3.14 9.86 20.07
N ALA A 75 -3.00 9.60 18.76
CA ALA A 75 -4.02 8.94 17.98
C ALA A 75 -4.46 7.61 18.60
N CYS A 76 -5.78 7.47 18.81
CA CYS A 76 -6.43 6.27 19.32
C CYS A 76 -7.24 5.55 18.23
N PHE A 77 -7.74 6.26 17.21
CA PHE A 77 -8.63 5.77 16.16
C PHE A 77 -7.87 5.66 14.84
N VAL A 78 -7.61 4.42 14.41
CA VAL A 78 -6.65 4.15 13.35
C VAL A 78 -7.29 3.38 12.18
N VAL A 79 -7.11 3.88 10.96
CA VAL A 79 -7.48 3.15 9.72
C VAL A 79 -6.32 2.26 9.30
N ALA A 80 -6.61 0.98 9.12
CA ALA A 80 -5.63 -0.03 8.76
C ALA A 80 -5.07 0.16 7.33
N PRO A 81 -3.82 -0.28 7.06
CA PRO A 81 -3.31 -0.44 5.70
C PRO A 81 -4.09 -1.54 4.98
N MET A 82 -4.66 -1.22 3.82
CA MET A 82 -5.50 -2.11 3.02
C MET A 82 -5.16 -1.95 1.54
N VAL A 83 -4.68 -3.04 0.91
CA VAL A 83 -4.35 -3.04 -0.52
C VAL A 83 -5.58 -2.64 -1.34
N ASP A 84 -5.43 -1.63 -2.20
CA ASP A 84 -6.47 -1.06 -3.06
C ASP A 84 -7.67 -0.44 -2.30
N GLN A 85 -7.58 -0.23 -0.97
CA GLN A 85 -8.72 0.21 -0.14
C GLN A 85 -8.36 1.18 0.99
N SER A 86 -7.12 1.69 1.07
CA SER A 86 -6.74 2.80 1.95
C SER A 86 -5.99 3.89 1.17
N GLU A 87 -6.44 4.18 -0.03
CA GLU A 87 -6.01 5.31 -0.86
C GLU A 87 -6.47 6.65 -0.25
N LEU A 88 -5.91 7.77 -0.75
CA LEU A 88 -6.13 9.10 -0.19
C LEU A 88 -7.62 9.44 0.01
N ALA A 89 -8.46 9.18 -0.99
CA ALA A 89 -9.87 9.54 -0.90
C ALA A 89 -10.60 8.82 0.26
N TRP A 90 -10.29 7.53 0.47
CA TRP A 90 -10.84 6.76 1.60
C TRP A 90 -10.28 7.21 2.95
N ARG A 91 -8.99 7.56 3.01
CA ARG A 91 -8.38 8.11 4.23
C ARG A 91 -9.02 9.43 4.62
N LEU A 92 -9.23 10.34 3.66
CA LEU A 92 -9.89 11.63 3.91
C LEU A 92 -11.34 11.47 4.36
N LEU A 93 -12.11 10.58 3.72
CA LEU A 93 -13.46 10.25 4.18
C LEU A 93 -13.43 9.74 5.64
N SER A 94 -12.55 8.78 5.93
CA SER A 94 -12.43 8.22 7.29
C SER A 94 -12.04 9.27 8.31
N ARG A 95 -11.19 10.24 7.95
CA ARG A 95 -10.79 11.35 8.82
C ARG A 95 -11.95 12.30 9.11
N ARG A 96 -12.80 12.62 8.14
CA ARG A 96 -14.03 13.38 8.34
C ARG A 96 -14.95 12.72 9.37
N HIS A 97 -14.86 11.39 9.48
CA HIS A 97 -15.64 10.57 10.42
C HIS A 97 -14.81 10.05 11.60
N GLY A 98 -13.84 10.84 12.07
CA GLY A 98 -13.17 10.64 13.35
C GLY A 98 -11.90 9.77 13.32
N ALA A 99 -11.43 9.29 12.18
CA ALA A 99 -10.12 8.65 12.12
C ALA A 99 -9.00 9.66 12.40
N GLN A 100 -8.12 9.32 13.35
CA GLN A 100 -7.04 10.20 13.80
C GLN A 100 -5.70 9.88 13.14
N LEU A 101 -5.49 8.63 12.74
CA LEU A 101 -4.31 8.15 12.05
C LEU A 101 -4.71 7.22 10.92
N CYS A 102 -4.10 7.39 9.76
CA CYS A 102 -4.30 6.50 8.62
C CYS A 102 -2.98 5.89 8.15
N TYR A 103 -3.10 4.74 7.49
CA TYR A 103 -2.00 4.07 6.80
C TYR A 103 -2.26 4.09 5.30
N THR A 104 -1.19 4.20 4.50
CA THR A 104 -1.27 3.98 3.05
C THR A 104 -1.64 2.52 2.76
N PRO A 105 -2.04 2.16 1.52
CA PRO A 105 -1.98 0.79 1.07
C PRO A 105 -0.59 0.19 1.28
N MET A 106 -0.51 -1.14 1.38
CA MET A 106 0.78 -1.83 1.48
C MET A 106 1.52 -1.79 0.14
N PHE A 107 2.62 -1.06 0.07
CA PHE A 107 3.47 -0.98 -1.11
C PHE A 107 4.49 -2.12 -1.15
N HIS A 108 4.80 -2.59 -2.36
CA HIS A 108 5.87 -3.57 -2.55
C HIS A 108 7.21 -2.85 -2.71
N ALA A 109 8.12 -2.98 -1.74
CA ALA A 109 9.37 -2.22 -1.69
C ALA A 109 10.18 -2.32 -2.99
N GLN A 110 10.36 -3.52 -3.55
CA GLN A 110 11.10 -3.74 -4.79
C GLN A 110 10.45 -3.03 -6.00
N VAL A 111 9.12 -3.00 -6.07
CA VAL A 111 8.41 -2.28 -7.15
C VAL A 111 8.54 -0.77 -6.92
N PHE A 112 8.41 -0.32 -5.68
CA PHE A 112 8.53 1.08 -5.31
C PHE A 112 9.91 1.67 -5.66
N VAL A 113 11.00 0.91 -5.45
CA VAL A 113 12.35 1.32 -5.85
C VAL A 113 12.50 1.38 -7.37
N ARG A 114 11.96 0.42 -8.11
CA ARG A 114 12.20 0.28 -9.56
C ARG A 114 11.32 1.15 -10.43
N ASP A 115 10.07 1.39 -10.01
CA ASP A 115 9.04 2.01 -10.85
C ASP A 115 8.65 3.40 -10.31
N ALA A 116 9.11 4.43 -11.01
CA ALA A 116 8.80 5.84 -10.66
C ALA A 116 7.31 6.16 -10.86
N ASN A 117 6.65 5.53 -11.85
CA ASN A 117 5.21 5.73 -12.06
C ASN A 117 4.41 5.14 -10.89
N TYR A 118 4.81 3.96 -10.41
CA TYR A 118 4.19 3.35 -9.24
C TYR A 118 4.28 4.26 -8.00
N ARG A 119 5.45 4.88 -7.74
CA ARG A 119 5.64 5.85 -6.65
C ARG A 119 4.74 7.07 -6.82
N ARG A 120 4.77 7.65 -8.02
CA ARG A 120 3.97 8.84 -8.33
C ARG A 120 2.48 8.57 -8.14
N ASP A 121 1.99 7.49 -8.71
CA ASP A 121 0.56 7.18 -8.77
C ASP A 121 -0.03 6.72 -7.43
N ASN A 122 0.81 6.22 -6.48
CA ASN A 122 0.33 5.68 -5.22
C ASN A 122 0.76 6.47 -3.96
N LEU A 123 1.72 7.41 -4.09
CA LEU A 123 2.17 8.20 -2.94
C LEU A 123 2.40 9.67 -3.31
N TYR A 124 3.17 9.98 -4.36
CA TYR A 124 3.60 11.35 -4.63
C TYR A 124 2.48 12.25 -5.12
N ASN A 125 1.49 11.71 -5.86
CA ASN A 125 0.29 12.43 -6.26
C ASN A 125 -0.80 12.46 -5.16
N GLU A 126 -0.61 11.69 -4.08
CA GLU A 126 -1.53 11.62 -2.94
C GLU A 126 -1.11 12.52 -1.76
N VAL A 127 -0.39 13.61 -2.01
CA VAL A 127 0.03 14.55 -0.96
C VAL A 127 -1.12 15.49 -0.61
N CYS A 128 -1.53 15.47 0.67
CA CYS A 128 -2.55 16.34 1.22
C CYS A 128 -2.21 16.65 2.69
N GLU A 129 -2.24 17.94 3.07
CA GLU A 129 -1.95 18.34 4.45
C GLU A 129 -2.99 17.79 5.44
N GLU A 130 -4.25 17.67 5.02
CA GLU A 130 -5.33 17.09 5.83
C GLU A 130 -5.11 15.59 6.09
N ASP A 131 -4.27 14.92 5.30
CA ASP A 131 -3.97 13.49 5.42
C ASP A 131 -2.78 13.20 6.37
N ARG A 132 -2.60 14.02 7.40
CA ARG A 132 -1.57 13.81 8.44
C ARG A 132 -2.22 13.72 9.83
N PRO A 133 -1.68 12.86 10.71
CA PRO A 133 -0.52 11.98 10.57
C PRO A 133 -0.80 10.77 9.68
N LEU A 134 0.21 10.37 8.87
CA LEU A 134 0.15 9.29 7.90
C LEU A 134 1.34 8.33 8.07
N ILE A 135 1.09 7.03 8.06
CA ILE A 135 2.14 6.00 8.09
C ILE A 135 2.16 5.26 6.75
N THR A 136 3.31 5.22 6.09
CA THR A 136 3.49 4.49 4.83
C THR A 136 3.93 3.05 5.10
N GLN A 137 3.13 2.07 4.64
CA GLN A 137 3.42 0.65 4.85
C GLN A 137 4.07 -0.01 3.64
N PHE A 138 5.14 -0.77 3.89
CA PHE A 138 5.81 -1.61 2.89
C PHE A 138 5.75 -3.09 3.24
N CYS A 139 5.72 -3.94 2.21
CA CYS A 139 6.15 -5.33 2.30
C CYS A 139 7.51 -5.49 1.62
N ALA A 140 8.41 -6.21 2.28
CA ALA A 140 9.75 -6.48 1.82
C ALA A 140 10.27 -7.79 2.42
N ASN A 141 11.35 -8.34 1.84
CA ASN A 141 12.10 -9.50 2.32
C ASN A 141 13.62 -9.31 2.16
N ASP A 142 14.03 -8.12 1.78
CA ASP A 142 15.43 -7.73 1.64
C ASP A 142 15.65 -6.40 2.40
N PRO A 143 16.60 -6.34 3.35
CA PRO A 143 16.84 -5.16 4.18
C PRO A 143 17.24 -3.91 3.40
N GLU A 144 18.11 -4.06 2.40
CA GLU A 144 18.61 -2.92 1.63
C GLU A 144 17.53 -2.34 0.72
N VAL A 145 16.77 -3.22 0.02
CA VAL A 145 15.64 -2.81 -0.82
C VAL A 145 14.55 -2.16 0.03
N PHE A 146 14.30 -2.66 1.24
CA PHE A 146 13.34 -2.05 2.16
C PHE A 146 13.75 -0.62 2.53
N VAL A 147 15.01 -0.43 2.93
CA VAL A 147 15.51 0.89 3.32
C VAL A 147 15.56 1.85 2.13
N GLN A 148 15.94 1.39 0.93
CA GLN A 148 15.87 2.21 -0.28
C GLN A 148 14.45 2.69 -0.57
N ALA A 149 13.45 1.80 -0.49
CA ALA A 149 12.04 2.19 -0.66
C ALA A 149 11.60 3.19 0.41
N ALA A 150 11.98 2.95 1.66
CA ALA A 150 11.63 3.78 2.80
C ALA A 150 12.24 5.20 2.71
N LEU A 151 13.50 5.32 2.29
CA LEU A 151 14.16 6.60 2.04
C LEU A 151 13.46 7.43 0.95
N LEU A 152 12.94 6.78 -0.09
CA LEU A 152 12.16 7.44 -1.14
C LEU A 152 10.77 7.90 -0.67
N ALA A 153 10.25 7.32 0.42
CA ALA A 153 8.91 7.61 0.92
C ALA A 153 8.87 8.49 2.17
N GLN A 154 9.97 8.60 2.94
CA GLN A 154 9.98 9.19 4.28
C GLN A 154 9.52 10.64 4.34
N ASP A 155 9.75 11.45 3.30
CA ASP A 155 9.36 12.86 3.25
C ASP A 155 7.84 13.04 3.04
N TYR A 156 7.15 11.97 2.65
CA TYR A 156 5.71 11.96 2.35
C TYR A 156 4.85 11.38 3.49
N CYS A 157 5.45 11.01 4.62
CA CYS A 157 4.76 10.38 5.76
C CYS A 157 5.42 10.74 7.09
N ASP A 158 4.79 10.31 8.19
CA ASP A 158 5.25 10.58 9.56
C ASP A 158 5.98 9.38 10.17
N ALA A 159 5.84 8.20 9.56
CA ALA A 159 6.59 6.98 9.87
C ALA A 159 6.54 5.99 8.70
N ILE A 160 7.49 5.07 8.70
CA ILE A 160 7.49 3.91 7.81
C ILE A 160 7.06 2.68 8.60
N ASP A 161 6.20 1.85 8.03
CA ASP A 161 5.71 0.60 8.64
C ASP A 161 6.14 -0.63 7.83
N LEU A 162 6.67 -1.64 8.51
CA LEU A 162 6.99 -2.92 7.90
C LEU A 162 5.83 -3.91 8.12
N ASN A 163 5.27 -4.41 7.01
CA ASN A 163 4.21 -5.41 7.06
C ASN A 163 4.77 -6.80 7.38
N LEU A 164 4.45 -7.29 8.56
CA LEU A 164 4.80 -8.63 9.05
C LEU A 164 3.54 -9.48 9.33
N GLY A 165 2.39 -9.06 8.79
CA GLY A 165 1.10 -9.68 9.11
C GLY A 165 0.30 -10.20 7.91
N CYS A 166 0.66 -9.92 6.66
CA CYS A 166 -0.11 -10.32 5.48
C CYS A 166 -0.04 -11.86 5.27
N PRO A 167 -1.18 -12.60 5.40
CA PRO A 167 -1.18 -14.06 5.29
C PRO A 167 -1.63 -14.54 3.89
N GLN A 168 -1.71 -13.67 2.90
CA GLN A 168 -2.24 -14.00 1.57
C GLN A 168 -1.27 -14.87 0.77
N MET A 169 -1.79 -15.63 -0.20
CA MET A 169 -0.97 -16.50 -1.06
C MET A 169 0.06 -15.74 -1.88
N ILE A 170 -0.22 -14.49 -2.24
CA ILE A 170 0.75 -13.63 -2.92
C ILE A 170 1.93 -13.32 -2.00
N ALA A 171 1.70 -13.07 -0.70
CA ALA A 171 2.75 -12.87 0.29
C ALA A 171 3.58 -14.15 0.49
N LYS A 172 2.95 -15.34 0.49
CA LYS A 172 3.66 -16.63 0.53
C LYS A 172 4.60 -16.80 -0.66
N ARG A 173 4.11 -16.49 -1.88
CA ARG A 173 4.92 -16.61 -3.11
C ARG A 173 6.04 -15.57 -3.19
N GLY A 174 5.78 -14.36 -2.68
CA GLY A 174 6.76 -13.27 -2.64
C GLY A 174 7.66 -13.32 -1.41
N HIS A 175 7.46 -14.26 -0.50
CA HIS A 175 8.21 -14.46 0.74
C HIS A 175 8.29 -13.18 1.58
N TYR A 176 7.11 -12.62 1.96
CA TYR A 176 7.01 -11.44 2.81
C TYR A 176 5.78 -11.51 3.75
N GLY A 177 5.61 -10.52 4.59
CA GLY A 177 4.49 -10.44 5.54
C GLY A 177 4.56 -11.50 6.62
N ALA A 178 3.44 -12.20 6.91
CA ALA A 178 3.39 -13.21 7.96
C ALA A 178 4.27 -14.46 7.68
N PHE A 179 4.83 -14.58 6.49
CA PHE A 179 5.71 -15.70 6.13
C PHE A 179 7.17 -15.47 6.55
N LEU A 180 7.50 -14.27 7.02
CA LEU A 180 8.80 -13.96 7.64
C LEU A 180 8.79 -14.10 9.17
N GLN A 181 7.64 -14.40 9.80
CA GLN A 181 7.49 -14.40 11.26
C GLN A 181 8.49 -15.28 12.02
N ASP A 182 9.05 -16.31 11.37
CA ASP A 182 10.00 -17.23 11.98
C ASP A 182 11.47 -16.89 11.65
N GLU A 183 11.74 -15.85 10.83
CA GLU A 183 13.06 -15.41 10.37
C GLU A 183 13.57 -14.19 11.17
N TRP A 184 13.77 -14.37 12.46
CA TRP A 184 14.02 -13.25 13.38
C TRP A 184 15.30 -12.47 13.08
N GLU A 185 16.38 -13.13 12.68
CA GLU A 185 17.64 -12.47 12.31
C GLU A 185 17.45 -11.52 11.12
N LEU A 186 16.70 -11.94 10.09
CA LEU A 186 16.38 -11.11 8.95
C LEU A 186 15.53 -9.90 9.37
N LEU A 187 14.50 -10.12 10.19
CA LEU A 187 13.62 -9.07 10.67
C LEU A 187 14.36 -8.06 11.57
N GLU A 188 15.20 -8.54 12.46
CA GLU A 188 16.06 -7.69 13.30
C GLU A 188 16.95 -6.80 12.43
N LYS A 189 17.62 -7.38 11.40
CA LYS A 189 18.44 -6.63 10.46
C LYS A 189 17.63 -5.56 9.71
N MET A 190 16.43 -5.91 9.22
CA MET A 190 15.55 -4.98 8.48
C MET A 190 15.14 -3.78 9.34
N VAL A 191 14.68 -4.04 10.56
CA VAL A 191 14.19 -3.00 11.47
C VAL A 191 15.35 -2.13 11.97
N ARG A 192 16.48 -2.72 12.35
CA ARG A 192 17.65 -2.01 12.81
C ARG A 192 18.20 -1.08 11.73
N LEU A 193 18.39 -1.59 10.51
CA LEU A 193 18.91 -0.79 9.41
C LEU A 193 17.95 0.37 9.07
N ALA A 194 16.65 0.14 9.08
CA ALA A 194 15.66 1.20 8.90
C ALA A 194 15.71 2.23 10.03
N ASN A 195 15.81 1.77 11.29
CA ASN A 195 15.93 2.68 12.42
C ASN A 195 17.19 3.56 12.36
N GLU A 196 18.29 3.04 11.86
CA GLU A 196 19.55 3.77 11.70
C GLU A 196 19.52 4.77 10.53
N LYS A 197 18.90 4.42 9.41
CA LYS A 197 19.01 5.17 8.15
C LYS A 197 17.89 6.18 7.91
N LEU A 198 16.69 5.96 8.45
CA LEU A 198 15.53 6.82 8.21
C LEU A 198 15.54 8.04 9.13
N SER A 199 15.05 9.16 8.62
CA SER A 199 14.76 10.37 9.41
C SER A 199 13.44 10.26 10.20
N VAL A 200 12.51 9.40 9.76
CA VAL A 200 11.24 9.12 10.43
C VAL A 200 11.30 7.78 11.19
N PRO A 201 10.45 7.57 12.19
CA PRO A 201 10.40 6.31 12.94
C PRO A 201 10.03 5.12 12.07
N ILE A 202 10.57 3.93 12.43
CA ILE A 202 10.13 2.64 11.90
C ILE A 202 9.11 2.01 12.83
N THR A 203 8.00 1.52 12.29
CA THR A 203 6.94 0.78 12.98
C THR A 203 6.76 -0.59 12.35
N CYS A 204 6.09 -1.51 13.03
CA CYS A 204 5.83 -2.86 12.51
C CYS A 204 4.38 -3.25 12.74
N LYS A 205 3.76 -3.89 11.73
CA LYS A 205 2.42 -4.48 11.87
C LYS A 205 2.50 -6.00 11.81
N ILE A 206 2.23 -6.66 12.96
CA ILE A 206 2.43 -8.10 13.17
C ILE A 206 1.11 -8.87 13.30
N ARG A 207 1.20 -10.20 13.19
CA ARG A 207 0.23 -11.18 13.68
C ARG A 207 0.82 -11.95 14.86
N VAL A 208 -0.05 -12.54 15.66
CA VAL A 208 0.36 -13.35 16.82
C VAL A 208 0.74 -14.78 16.40
N PHE A 209 1.53 -15.45 17.22
CA PHE A 209 1.73 -16.91 17.17
C PHE A 209 0.60 -17.61 17.94
N LYS A 210 0.55 -18.92 17.88
CA LYS A 210 -0.36 -19.72 18.72
C LYS A 210 0.04 -19.61 20.19
N GLU A 211 1.35 -19.67 20.43
CA GLU A 211 1.95 -19.58 21.76
C GLU A 211 2.11 -18.11 22.16
N LEU A 212 1.56 -17.75 23.32
CA LEU A 212 1.58 -16.38 23.85
C LEU A 212 3.02 -15.91 24.11
N GLU A 213 3.85 -16.76 24.74
CA GLU A 213 5.25 -16.42 25.06
C GLU A 213 6.08 -16.20 23.79
N LYS A 214 5.84 -16.97 22.72
CA LYS A 214 6.52 -16.76 21.44
C LYS A 214 6.12 -15.40 20.85
N THR A 215 4.86 -15.00 20.97
CA THR A 215 4.36 -13.69 20.53
C THR A 215 5.03 -12.55 21.31
N VAL A 216 5.14 -12.69 22.62
CA VAL A 216 5.81 -11.69 23.48
C VAL A 216 7.30 -11.58 23.14
N ARG A 217 8.01 -12.69 22.98
CA ARG A 217 9.44 -12.67 22.58
C ARG A 217 9.65 -12.02 21.23
N TYR A 218 8.74 -12.27 20.28
CA TYR A 218 8.76 -11.66 18.96
C TYR A 218 8.59 -10.13 19.03
N ALA A 219 7.63 -9.66 19.83
CA ALA A 219 7.41 -8.23 20.04
C ALA A 219 8.63 -7.53 20.67
N ARG A 220 9.23 -8.15 21.71
CA ARG A 220 10.45 -7.65 22.36
C ARG A 220 11.67 -7.62 21.41
N MET A 221 11.79 -8.62 20.52
CA MET A 221 12.84 -8.63 19.50
C MET A 221 12.71 -7.44 18.57
N LEU A 222 11.49 -7.15 18.07
CA LEU A 222 11.24 -6.01 17.19
C LEU A 222 11.48 -4.65 17.89
N GLU A 223 11.05 -4.51 19.15
CA GLU A 223 11.36 -3.33 19.97
C GLU A 223 12.88 -3.14 20.11
N LYS A 224 13.60 -4.20 20.50
CA LYS A 224 15.06 -4.17 20.63
C LYS A 224 15.78 -3.83 19.33
N ALA A 225 15.22 -4.25 18.20
CA ALA A 225 15.73 -3.90 16.88
C ALA A 225 15.53 -2.42 16.50
N GLY A 226 14.72 -1.66 17.25
CA GLY A 226 14.49 -0.24 17.06
C GLY A 226 13.10 0.13 16.56
N CYS A 227 12.13 -0.81 16.57
CA CYS A 227 10.73 -0.52 16.28
C CYS A 227 10.18 0.48 17.32
N GLN A 228 9.48 1.53 16.85
CA GLN A 228 9.00 2.64 17.70
C GLN A 228 7.51 2.55 18.05
N LEU A 229 6.76 1.70 17.35
CA LEU A 229 5.35 1.40 17.59
C LEU A 229 5.01 0.06 16.98
N LEU A 230 4.27 -0.79 17.70
CA LEU A 230 3.78 -2.08 17.21
C LEU A 230 2.27 -2.03 17.00
N THR A 231 1.80 -2.43 15.82
CA THR A 231 0.40 -2.79 15.62
C THR A 231 0.25 -4.30 15.65
N VAL A 232 -0.52 -4.82 16.59
CA VAL A 232 -0.71 -6.26 16.82
C VAL A 232 -2.09 -6.70 16.36
N HIS A 233 -2.14 -7.49 15.29
CA HIS A 233 -3.36 -8.17 14.89
C HIS A 233 -3.48 -9.49 15.67
N GLY A 234 -4.47 -9.59 16.55
CA GLY A 234 -4.69 -10.72 17.46
C GLY A 234 -5.08 -12.05 16.79
N ARG A 235 -4.68 -12.28 15.53
CA ARG A 235 -4.90 -13.51 14.76
C ARG A 235 -3.59 -14.09 14.28
N THR A 236 -3.50 -15.43 14.23
CA THR A 236 -2.34 -16.14 13.64
C THR A 236 -2.36 -16.04 12.12
N LYS A 237 -1.29 -16.45 11.45
CA LYS A 237 -1.19 -16.46 9.98
C LYS A 237 -2.17 -17.45 9.31
N GLU A 238 -2.62 -18.45 10.04
CA GLU A 238 -3.59 -19.47 9.59
C GLU A 238 -5.02 -18.93 9.62
N GLN A 239 -5.33 -18.03 10.56
CA GLN A 239 -6.64 -17.42 10.72
C GLN A 239 -6.97 -16.42 9.60
N LYS A 240 -7.46 -16.92 8.47
CA LYS A 240 -7.82 -16.14 7.27
C LYS A 240 -8.97 -16.78 6.48
N GLY A 241 -9.68 -15.98 5.68
CA GLY A 241 -10.80 -16.47 4.86
C GLY A 241 -11.91 -17.09 5.72
N ALA A 242 -12.30 -18.32 5.41
CA ALA A 242 -13.30 -19.07 6.20
C ALA A 242 -12.82 -19.39 7.62
N MET A 243 -11.49 -19.48 7.82
CA MET A 243 -10.86 -19.78 9.11
C MET A 243 -10.46 -18.54 9.90
N THR A 244 -11.03 -17.37 9.62
CA THR A 244 -10.64 -16.11 10.26
C THR A 244 -10.83 -16.15 11.79
N GLY A 245 -11.94 -16.68 12.29
CA GLY A 245 -12.22 -16.77 13.72
C GLY A 245 -12.16 -15.42 14.47
N ILE A 246 -12.04 -15.50 15.78
CA ILE A 246 -11.97 -14.35 16.68
C ILE A 246 -10.49 -13.99 16.91
N ALA A 247 -10.19 -12.68 16.99
CA ALA A 247 -8.87 -12.20 17.36
C ALA A 247 -8.69 -12.30 18.88
N SER A 248 -7.52 -12.77 19.33
CA SER A 248 -7.19 -12.83 20.75
C SER A 248 -6.69 -11.46 21.25
N TRP A 249 -7.48 -10.79 22.07
CA TRP A 249 -7.06 -9.58 22.78
C TRP A 249 -6.13 -9.89 23.94
N GLU A 250 -6.15 -11.12 24.46
CA GLU A 250 -5.19 -11.61 25.46
C GLU A 250 -3.73 -11.51 24.97
N HIS A 251 -3.46 -11.98 23.74
CA HIS A 251 -2.14 -11.83 23.13
C HIS A 251 -1.73 -10.38 22.97
N ILE A 252 -2.68 -9.50 22.59
CA ILE A 252 -2.43 -8.06 22.43
C ILE A 252 -2.08 -7.44 23.78
N LYS A 253 -2.85 -7.77 24.84
CA LYS A 253 -2.60 -7.34 26.22
C LYS A 253 -1.22 -7.77 26.70
N ALA A 254 -0.86 -9.04 26.49
CA ALA A 254 0.45 -9.56 26.88
C ALA A 254 1.61 -8.85 26.16
N VAL A 255 1.46 -8.55 24.85
CA VAL A 255 2.44 -7.74 24.13
C VAL A 255 2.52 -6.33 24.74
N ARG A 256 1.37 -5.68 24.98
CA ARG A 256 1.34 -4.32 25.56
C ARG A 256 2.07 -4.24 26.90
N GLN A 257 1.90 -5.24 27.73
CA GLN A 257 2.56 -5.33 29.03
C GLN A 257 4.07 -5.64 28.95
N ALA A 258 4.51 -6.21 27.84
CA ALA A 258 5.87 -6.72 27.68
C ALA A 258 6.83 -5.75 26.99
N VAL A 259 6.32 -4.68 26.33
CA VAL A 259 7.13 -3.71 25.60
C VAL A 259 6.96 -2.29 26.15
N ASN A 260 7.99 -1.44 25.99
CA ASN A 260 8.05 -0.06 26.45
C ASN A 260 7.74 0.96 25.32
N ILE A 261 7.25 0.49 24.18
CA ILE A 261 6.80 1.32 23.07
C ILE A 261 5.27 1.29 22.96
N PRO A 262 4.64 2.27 22.29
CA PRO A 262 3.20 2.25 22.03
C PRO A 262 2.77 0.99 21.26
N VAL A 263 1.58 0.48 21.62
CA VAL A 263 0.98 -0.67 20.93
C VAL A 263 -0.41 -0.28 20.43
N PHE A 264 -0.72 -0.62 19.20
CA PHE A 264 -2.07 -0.56 18.64
C PHE A 264 -2.67 -1.96 18.51
N ALA A 265 -3.94 -2.11 18.88
CA ALA A 265 -4.69 -3.33 18.73
C ALA A 265 -5.38 -3.39 17.36
N ASN A 266 -5.45 -4.57 16.75
CA ASN A 266 -6.21 -4.82 15.52
C ASN A 266 -6.91 -6.17 15.58
N GLY A 267 -8.15 -6.20 15.11
CA GLY A 267 -9.00 -7.39 15.03
C GLY A 267 -10.25 -7.30 15.91
N ASN A 268 -11.38 -7.76 15.38
CA ASN A 268 -12.73 -7.73 15.97
C ASN A 268 -13.30 -6.31 16.20
N ILE A 269 -12.86 -5.30 15.45
CA ILE A 269 -13.31 -3.91 15.60
C ILE A 269 -14.31 -3.60 14.50
N GLN A 270 -15.58 -3.65 14.83
CA GLN A 270 -16.72 -3.43 13.93
C GLN A 270 -17.60 -2.26 14.36
N HIS A 271 -17.57 -1.90 15.66
CA HIS A 271 -18.33 -0.82 16.26
C HIS A 271 -17.44 0.01 17.20
N LEU A 272 -17.88 1.22 17.54
CA LEU A 272 -17.19 2.06 18.52
C LEU A 272 -17.16 1.40 19.92
N SER A 273 -18.17 0.60 20.27
CA SER A 273 -18.19 -0.20 21.50
C SER A 273 -17.04 -1.19 21.57
N ASP A 274 -16.75 -1.89 20.47
CA ASP A 274 -15.64 -2.85 20.40
C ASP A 274 -14.30 -2.15 20.63
N LEU A 275 -14.16 -0.94 20.08
CA LEU A 275 -12.97 -0.12 20.24
C LEU A 275 -12.76 0.28 21.71
N LYS A 276 -13.82 0.76 22.38
CA LYS A 276 -13.78 1.12 23.79
C LYS A 276 -13.45 -0.09 24.67
N SER A 277 -14.09 -1.23 24.43
CA SER A 277 -13.83 -2.49 25.15
C SER A 277 -12.39 -2.96 24.94
N CYS A 278 -11.89 -2.89 23.70
CA CYS A 278 -10.52 -3.28 23.37
C CYS A 278 -9.48 -2.40 24.08
N LEU A 279 -9.67 -1.08 24.13
CA LEU A 279 -8.80 -0.16 24.87
C LEU A 279 -8.78 -0.50 26.36
N GLN A 280 -9.96 -0.72 26.95
CA GLN A 280 -10.12 -1.02 28.38
C GLN A 280 -9.49 -2.38 28.74
N GLU A 281 -9.72 -3.41 27.92
CA GLU A 281 -9.25 -4.77 28.19
C GLU A 281 -7.74 -4.91 28.00
N THR A 282 -7.18 -4.30 26.93
CA THR A 282 -5.80 -4.51 26.54
C THR A 282 -4.82 -3.46 27.05
N GLY A 283 -5.29 -2.26 27.38
CA GLY A 283 -4.46 -1.12 27.79
C GLY A 283 -3.57 -0.55 26.69
N VAL A 284 -3.89 -0.77 25.43
CA VAL A 284 -3.15 -0.25 24.26
C VAL A 284 -3.40 1.24 24.07
N GLN A 285 -2.54 1.91 23.29
CA GLN A 285 -2.62 3.34 23.01
C GLN A 285 -3.62 3.68 21.91
N GLY A 286 -3.95 2.73 21.05
CA GLY A 286 -4.92 2.94 19.99
C GLY A 286 -5.44 1.64 19.41
N VAL A 287 -6.53 1.74 18.66
CA VAL A 287 -7.24 0.60 18.08
C VAL A 287 -7.44 0.84 16.59
N MET A 288 -7.09 -0.18 15.82
CA MET A 288 -7.11 -0.15 14.35
C MET A 288 -8.28 -0.95 13.82
N SER A 289 -9.11 -0.31 12.97
CA SER A 289 -10.16 -0.99 12.20
C SER A 289 -9.74 -1.12 10.73
N ALA A 290 -10.12 -2.22 10.11
CA ALA A 290 -9.96 -2.49 8.68
C ALA A 290 -11.34 -2.74 8.04
N GLU A 291 -11.83 -3.99 8.05
CA GLU A 291 -13.08 -4.37 7.42
C GLU A 291 -14.29 -3.61 7.98
N GLY A 292 -14.32 -3.33 9.30
CA GLY A 292 -15.37 -2.54 9.94
C GLY A 292 -15.46 -1.13 9.35
N ASN A 293 -14.33 -0.44 9.18
CA ASN A 293 -14.27 0.88 8.55
C ASN A 293 -14.69 0.85 7.07
N LEU A 294 -14.36 -0.23 6.31
CA LEU A 294 -14.78 -0.35 4.90
C LEU A 294 -16.29 -0.52 4.71
N HIS A 295 -16.99 -1.04 5.70
CA HIS A 295 -18.45 -1.19 5.67
C HIS A 295 -19.16 -0.04 6.36
N ASN A 296 -18.47 0.69 7.25
CA ASN A 296 -19.00 1.86 7.94
C ASN A 296 -17.87 2.89 8.18
N PRO A 297 -17.69 3.89 7.30
CA PRO A 297 -16.71 4.96 7.52
C PRO A 297 -16.95 5.75 8.82
N ALA A 298 -18.20 5.87 9.28
CA ALA A 298 -18.59 6.56 10.50
C ALA A 298 -18.44 5.71 11.79
N LEU A 299 -17.71 4.59 11.72
CA LEU A 299 -17.46 3.69 12.84
C LEU A 299 -16.86 4.42 14.04
N PHE A 300 -15.91 5.33 13.83
CA PHE A 300 -15.22 6.04 14.89
C PHE A 300 -16.07 7.12 15.57
N GLU A 301 -17.17 7.57 14.93
CA GLU A 301 -18.20 8.41 15.53
C GLU A 301 -19.24 7.60 16.31
N GLY A 302 -19.27 6.29 16.12
CA GLY A 302 -20.28 5.40 16.70
C GLY A 302 -21.66 5.50 16.02
N ARG A 303 -21.71 6.03 14.80
CA ARG A 303 -22.91 6.14 13.97
C ARG A 303 -22.98 5.04 12.94
N SER A 304 -24.20 4.67 12.56
CA SER A 304 -24.51 3.80 11.42
C SER A 304 -25.41 4.57 10.45
N PRO A 305 -24.84 5.45 9.61
CA PRO A 305 -25.62 6.27 8.68
C PRO A 305 -26.18 5.43 7.53
N PRO A 306 -27.16 5.97 6.78
CA PRO A 306 -27.53 5.41 5.50
C PRO A 306 -26.35 5.29 4.55
N VAL A 307 -26.25 4.17 3.84
CA VAL A 307 -25.12 3.89 2.94
C VAL A 307 -24.93 4.95 1.87
N TRP A 308 -26.05 5.54 1.37
CA TRP A 308 -25.97 6.59 0.34
C TRP A 308 -25.27 7.85 0.82
N GLU A 309 -25.35 8.22 2.11
CA GLU A 309 -24.62 9.37 2.65
C GLU A 309 -23.13 9.15 2.53
N MET A 310 -22.64 8.01 2.99
CA MET A 310 -21.23 7.65 2.91
C MET A 310 -20.74 7.47 1.46
N ALA A 311 -21.57 6.90 0.59
CA ALA A 311 -21.24 6.70 -0.81
C ALA A 311 -21.17 8.04 -1.58
N GLU A 312 -22.10 8.95 -1.34
CA GLU A 312 -22.13 10.29 -1.97
C GLU A 312 -20.92 11.11 -1.51
N GLU A 313 -20.65 11.13 -0.20
CA GLU A 313 -19.50 11.83 0.37
C GLU A 313 -18.18 11.25 -0.14
N TYR A 314 -18.05 9.91 -0.21
CA TYR A 314 -16.88 9.27 -0.81
C TYR A 314 -16.66 9.69 -2.27
N LEU A 315 -17.72 9.67 -3.08
CA LEU A 315 -17.65 10.07 -4.49
C LEU A 315 -17.32 11.56 -4.66
N GLU A 316 -17.75 12.43 -3.74
CA GLU A 316 -17.34 13.84 -3.70
C GLU A 316 -15.84 13.96 -3.46
N VAL A 317 -15.31 13.26 -2.46
CA VAL A 317 -13.86 13.24 -2.18
C VAL A 317 -13.08 12.69 -3.37
N VAL A 318 -13.56 11.62 -4.02
CA VAL A 318 -12.93 11.04 -5.22
C VAL A 318 -12.87 12.03 -6.39
N ARG A 319 -13.89 12.87 -6.58
CA ARG A 319 -13.85 13.91 -7.62
C ARG A 319 -12.75 14.95 -7.37
N LYS A 320 -12.52 15.28 -6.10
CA LYS A 320 -11.45 16.22 -5.70
C LYS A 320 -10.06 15.55 -5.71
N TYR A 321 -9.99 14.30 -5.31
CA TYR A 321 -8.76 13.52 -5.15
C TYR A 321 -8.91 12.15 -5.84
N PRO A 322 -8.85 12.10 -7.18
CA PRO A 322 -9.08 10.87 -7.93
C PRO A 322 -7.95 9.86 -7.69
N PRO A 323 -8.25 8.61 -7.32
CA PRO A 323 -7.25 7.57 -7.19
C PRO A 323 -6.72 7.13 -8.55
N CYS A 324 -5.54 6.52 -8.57
CA CYS A 324 -4.89 6.03 -9.79
C CYS A 324 -5.71 4.96 -10.56
N SER A 325 -6.72 4.37 -9.93
CA SER A 325 -7.57 3.35 -10.56
C SER A 325 -9.03 3.46 -10.13
N LEU A 326 -9.93 3.52 -11.10
CA LEU A 326 -11.38 3.45 -10.87
C LEU A 326 -11.82 2.13 -10.19
N SER A 327 -10.98 1.08 -10.25
CA SER A 327 -11.27 -0.18 -9.56
C SER A 327 -11.32 -0.02 -8.04
N TYR A 328 -10.57 0.92 -7.47
CA TYR A 328 -10.60 1.24 -6.04
C TYR A 328 -11.96 1.81 -5.65
N VAL A 329 -12.44 2.79 -6.41
CA VAL A 329 -13.76 3.40 -6.19
C VAL A 329 -14.87 2.35 -6.27
N ARG A 330 -14.81 1.51 -7.31
CA ARG A 330 -15.78 0.40 -7.45
C ARG A 330 -15.73 -0.57 -6.28
N ALA A 331 -14.53 -0.92 -5.79
CA ALA A 331 -14.36 -1.82 -4.65
C ALA A 331 -14.98 -1.25 -3.37
N HIS A 332 -14.81 0.05 -3.11
CA HIS A 332 -15.44 0.73 -1.98
C HIS A 332 -16.97 0.73 -2.09
N LEU A 333 -17.53 1.06 -3.25
CA LEU A 333 -18.98 1.02 -3.46
C LEU A 333 -19.54 -0.41 -3.27
N PHE A 334 -18.82 -1.45 -3.69
CA PHE A 334 -19.19 -2.85 -3.40
C PHE A 334 -19.15 -3.18 -1.91
N LYS A 335 -18.31 -2.52 -1.12
CA LYS A 335 -18.25 -2.70 0.33
C LYS A 335 -19.37 -1.95 1.05
N LEU A 336 -19.54 -0.68 0.73
CA LEU A 336 -20.59 0.16 1.29
C LEU A 336 -21.98 -0.41 1.00
N TRP A 337 -22.29 -0.68 -0.26
CA TRP A 337 -23.56 -1.24 -0.71
C TRP A 337 -23.69 -2.76 -0.54
N HIS A 338 -22.79 -3.40 0.25
CA HIS A 338 -22.68 -4.86 0.31
C HIS A 338 -24.02 -5.56 0.49
N HIS A 339 -24.78 -5.20 1.53
CA HIS A 339 -26.05 -5.83 1.87
C HIS A 339 -27.17 -5.48 0.86
N THR A 340 -27.22 -4.24 0.41
CA THR A 340 -28.17 -3.78 -0.62
C THR A 340 -27.97 -4.52 -1.95
N LEU A 341 -26.74 -4.76 -2.35
CA LEU A 341 -26.40 -5.47 -3.59
C LEU A 341 -26.70 -6.98 -3.54
N GLN A 342 -27.03 -7.56 -2.38
CA GLN A 342 -27.55 -8.91 -2.30
C GLN A 342 -29.01 -8.95 -2.77
N ILE A 343 -29.76 -7.87 -2.61
CA ILE A 343 -31.17 -7.73 -2.98
C ILE A 343 -31.28 -7.25 -4.45
N HIS A 344 -30.53 -6.22 -4.82
CA HIS A 344 -30.55 -5.60 -6.15
C HIS A 344 -29.45 -6.19 -7.05
N GLN A 345 -29.65 -7.42 -7.54
CA GLN A 345 -28.67 -8.14 -8.35
C GLN A 345 -28.40 -7.49 -9.71
N ASP A 346 -29.42 -6.86 -10.32
CA ASP A 346 -29.30 -6.08 -11.55
C ASP A 346 -28.31 -4.92 -11.39
N LEU A 347 -28.48 -4.07 -10.38
CA LEU A 347 -27.57 -2.97 -10.10
C LEU A 347 -26.17 -3.46 -9.63
N ARG A 348 -26.08 -4.65 -9.03
CA ARG A 348 -24.81 -5.29 -8.75
C ARG A 348 -24.02 -5.63 -10.02
N GLU A 349 -24.72 -6.13 -11.05
CA GLU A 349 -24.11 -6.39 -12.35
C GLU A 349 -23.68 -5.10 -13.04
N ASP A 350 -24.51 -4.07 -12.99
CA ASP A 350 -24.21 -2.78 -13.59
C ASP A 350 -23.01 -2.12 -12.91
N LEU A 351 -22.94 -2.12 -11.57
CA LEU A 351 -21.79 -1.64 -10.81
C LEU A 351 -20.50 -2.35 -11.21
N ALA A 352 -20.56 -3.63 -11.54
CA ALA A 352 -19.42 -4.41 -12.00
C ALA A 352 -18.93 -4.03 -13.41
N LYS A 353 -19.86 -3.61 -14.28
CA LYS A 353 -19.62 -3.37 -15.72
C LYS A 353 -19.21 -1.93 -16.04
N VAL A 354 -19.67 -0.96 -15.25
CA VAL A 354 -19.44 0.48 -15.46
C VAL A 354 -17.94 0.80 -15.50
N LYS A 355 -17.53 1.72 -16.40
CA LYS A 355 -16.14 2.09 -16.63
C LYS A 355 -15.82 3.57 -16.38
N THR A 356 -16.78 4.35 -15.90
CA THR A 356 -16.63 5.78 -15.61
C THR A 356 -17.03 6.09 -14.18
N LEU A 357 -16.51 7.18 -13.62
CA LEU A 357 -16.85 7.64 -12.28
C LEU A 357 -18.34 8.04 -12.19
N ASP A 358 -18.81 8.76 -13.19
CA ASP A 358 -20.22 9.20 -13.25
C ASP A 358 -21.17 8.02 -13.33
N GLY A 359 -20.83 7.01 -14.14
CA GLY A 359 -21.64 5.79 -14.18
C GLY A 359 -21.64 5.02 -12.84
N LEU A 360 -20.55 5.03 -12.06
CA LEU A 360 -20.53 4.48 -10.69
C LEU A 360 -21.44 5.30 -9.77
N ALA A 361 -21.44 6.63 -9.92
CA ALA A 361 -22.32 7.54 -9.17
C ALA A 361 -23.78 7.32 -9.53
N ASP A 362 -24.10 7.12 -10.82
CA ASP A 362 -25.46 6.85 -11.29
C ASP A 362 -26.02 5.55 -10.72
N VAL A 363 -25.24 4.48 -10.69
CA VAL A 363 -25.65 3.21 -10.06
C VAL A 363 -25.89 3.41 -8.57
N SER A 364 -25.03 4.13 -7.86
CA SER A 364 -25.20 4.45 -6.44
C SER A 364 -26.47 5.28 -6.20
N LYS A 365 -26.77 6.24 -7.08
CA LYS A 365 -28.01 7.03 -7.03
C LYS A 365 -29.27 6.18 -7.24
N GLN A 366 -29.25 5.23 -8.17
CA GLN A 366 -30.34 4.29 -8.38
C GLN A 366 -30.58 3.39 -7.15
N LEU A 367 -29.48 2.90 -6.53
CA LEU A 367 -29.57 2.14 -5.27
C LEU A 367 -30.21 2.99 -4.16
N LYS A 368 -29.79 4.26 -4.00
CA LYS A 368 -30.39 5.22 -3.06
C LYS A 368 -31.91 5.35 -3.29
N GLN A 369 -32.34 5.61 -4.52
CA GLN A 369 -33.76 5.79 -4.87
C GLN A 369 -34.60 4.55 -4.50
N ARG A 370 -34.11 3.34 -4.84
CA ARG A 370 -34.78 2.09 -4.48
C ARG A 370 -34.90 1.90 -2.97
N CYS A 371 -33.82 2.20 -2.23
CA CYS A 371 -33.81 2.10 -0.78
C CYS A 371 -34.74 3.11 -0.12
N GLN A 372 -34.81 4.34 -0.62
CA GLN A 372 -35.75 5.37 -0.12
C GLN A 372 -37.20 4.98 -0.32
N VAL A 373 -37.58 4.40 -1.47
CA VAL A 373 -38.91 3.88 -1.71
C VAL A 373 -39.24 2.73 -0.75
N MET A 374 -38.30 1.83 -0.49
CA MET A 374 -38.49 0.74 0.46
C MET A 374 -38.63 1.25 1.90
N ALA A 375 -37.82 2.22 2.30
CA ALA A 375 -37.90 2.86 3.61
C ALA A 375 -39.25 3.54 3.84
N ALA A 376 -39.76 4.27 2.86
CA ALA A 376 -41.09 4.94 2.91
C ALA A 376 -42.26 3.94 3.01
N SER A 377 -42.12 2.76 2.41
CA SER A 377 -43.14 1.71 2.46
C SER A 377 -43.11 0.85 3.73
N GLN A 378 -42.25 1.14 4.68
CA GLN A 378 -42.01 0.36 5.93
C GLN A 378 -41.70 -1.14 5.67
N LYS A 379 -41.35 -1.52 4.46
CA LYS A 379 -40.95 -2.89 4.11
C LYS A 379 -39.46 -3.07 4.45
N SER A 380 -39.14 -3.19 5.73
CA SER A 380 -37.78 -3.52 6.18
C SER A 380 -37.51 -4.99 5.91
N GLY A 381 -37.06 -5.32 4.71
CA GLY A 381 -36.50 -6.64 4.42
C GLY A 381 -35.12 -6.83 5.05
N SER A 382 -35.03 -6.71 6.37
CA SER A 382 -33.71 -6.83 7.07
C SER A 382 -33.24 -8.28 7.18
N GLY A 383 -34.10 -9.27 7.01
CA GLY A 383 -33.75 -10.67 7.27
C GLY A 383 -33.09 -10.82 8.65
N ASP A 384 -31.93 -11.49 8.71
CA ASP A 384 -31.14 -11.66 9.95
C ASP A 384 -30.17 -10.51 10.24
N LEU A 385 -30.29 -9.35 9.55
CA LEU A 385 -29.41 -8.19 9.75
C LEU A 385 -29.86 -7.36 10.95
N PRO A 386 -28.93 -6.79 11.76
CA PRO A 386 -29.25 -5.92 12.88
C PRO A 386 -29.95 -4.61 12.46
N PHE A 387 -29.66 -4.12 11.25
CA PHE A 387 -30.30 -2.92 10.67
C PHE A 387 -30.82 -3.21 9.26
N PRO A 388 -31.71 -2.38 8.71
CA PRO A 388 -32.07 -2.45 7.30
C PRO A 388 -30.84 -2.48 6.39
N HIS A 389 -30.92 -3.18 5.26
CA HIS A 389 -29.79 -3.41 4.36
C HIS A 389 -29.14 -2.15 3.77
N TRP A 390 -29.81 -1.00 3.87
CA TRP A 390 -29.33 0.32 3.41
C TRP A 390 -28.67 1.16 4.51
N ILE A 391 -28.50 0.60 5.72
CA ILE A 391 -27.76 1.21 6.82
C ILE A 391 -26.36 0.62 6.87
N CYS A 392 -25.35 1.46 7.07
CA CYS A 392 -23.97 1.01 7.26
C CYS A 392 -23.87 0.08 8.46
N GLN A 393 -23.43 -1.14 8.24
CA GLN A 393 -23.33 -2.19 9.26
C GLN A 393 -22.25 -3.20 8.90
N PRO A 394 -21.71 -3.93 9.88
CA PRO A 394 -20.64 -4.90 9.65
C PRO A 394 -21.04 -6.01 8.68
N TYR A 395 -20.05 -6.53 7.99
CA TYR A 395 -20.17 -7.75 7.22
C TYR A 395 -20.25 -8.97 8.14
N VAL A 396 -21.38 -9.66 8.10
CA VAL A 396 -21.54 -10.93 8.81
C VAL A 396 -20.96 -12.06 7.96
N ARG A 397 -19.93 -12.72 8.48
CA ARG A 397 -19.34 -13.87 7.78
C ARG A 397 -20.27 -15.08 7.90
N PRO A 398 -20.55 -15.78 6.78
CA PRO A 398 -21.29 -17.04 6.88
C PRO A 398 -20.47 -18.03 7.72
N ALA A 399 -21.15 -18.76 8.60
CA ALA A 399 -20.54 -19.80 9.40
C ALA A 399 -19.77 -20.82 8.52
N PRO A 400 -18.64 -21.35 8.98
CA PRO A 400 -17.96 -22.43 8.27
C PRO A 400 -18.95 -23.59 8.07
N LYS A 401 -19.11 -24.06 6.84
CA LYS A 401 -19.92 -25.25 6.59
C LYS A 401 -19.26 -26.43 7.31
N GLU A 402 -19.96 -27.03 8.25
CA GLU A 402 -19.52 -28.28 8.86
C GLU A 402 -19.28 -29.35 7.78
N PRO A 403 -18.25 -30.19 7.93
CA PRO A 403 -18.05 -31.31 7.02
C PRO A 403 -19.28 -32.21 7.15
N VAL A 404 -20.08 -32.30 6.11
CA VAL A 404 -21.22 -33.22 6.06
C VAL A 404 -20.66 -34.63 6.19
N ALA A 405 -20.90 -35.28 7.33
CA ALA A 405 -20.68 -36.69 7.48
C ALA A 405 -21.50 -37.44 6.40
N ASN A 406 -20.83 -38.26 5.61
CA ASN A 406 -21.46 -39.04 4.54
C ASN A 406 -22.51 -39.99 5.11
N GLY A 407 -23.76 -39.60 5.12
CA GLY A 407 -24.92 -40.45 5.24
C GLY A 407 -25.64 -40.47 3.89
N ASN A 408 -25.75 -41.63 3.27
CA ASN A 408 -26.52 -41.87 2.06
C ASN A 408 -27.97 -41.46 2.25
N GLN A 409 -28.42 -40.40 1.57
CA GLN A 409 -29.82 -40.28 1.12
C GLN A 409 -29.92 -39.32 -0.08
N THR A 410 -30.58 -39.83 -1.10
CA THR A 410 -30.90 -39.18 -2.39
C THR A 410 -31.94 -38.11 -2.22
N SER A 411 -31.63 -36.86 -2.63
CA SER A 411 -32.58 -35.93 -3.19
C SER A 411 -31.86 -34.78 -3.91
N GLU A 412 -32.31 -34.48 -5.09
CA GLU A 412 -31.78 -33.43 -6.00
C GLU A 412 -32.02 -32.03 -5.45
N VAL A 413 -30.94 -31.27 -5.21
CA VAL A 413 -31.01 -29.79 -5.12
C VAL A 413 -29.78 -29.22 -5.82
N LYS A 414 -30.03 -28.32 -6.76
CA LYS A 414 -29.03 -27.61 -7.58
C LYS A 414 -28.02 -26.86 -6.72
N LYS A 415 -26.75 -27.26 -6.79
CA LYS A 415 -25.61 -26.62 -6.08
C LYS A 415 -24.85 -25.67 -6.99
N THR A 416 -24.81 -24.40 -6.64
CA THR A 416 -23.80 -23.45 -7.13
C THR A 416 -22.79 -23.23 -6.01
N VAL A 417 -21.62 -23.84 -6.10
CA VAL A 417 -20.55 -23.70 -5.09
C VAL A 417 -19.23 -23.42 -5.77
N CYS A 418 -18.60 -22.33 -5.36
CA CYS A 418 -17.23 -21.96 -5.72
C CYS A 418 -16.28 -22.51 -4.63
N GLN A 419 -15.64 -23.64 -4.86
CA GLN A 419 -14.61 -24.21 -3.98
C GLN A 419 -13.20 -23.91 -4.49
N LYS A 420 -12.37 -23.27 -3.66
CA LYS A 420 -10.91 -23.25 -3.80
C LYS A 420 -10.32 -24.41 -3.02
N ARG A 421 -9.54 -25.25 -3.71
CA ARG A 421 -8.88 -26.46 -3.13
C ARG A 421 -7.54 -26.10 -2.50
N ALA A 422 -7.27 -26.73 -1.34
CA ALA A 422 -5.93 -26.97 -0.83
C ALA A 422 -5.31 -28.18 -1.57
N LEU A 423 -4.05 -28.11 -1.92
CA LEU A 423 -3.25 -29.22 -2.45
C LEU A 423 -2.40 -29.74 -1.29
N GLU A 424 -2.66 -30.97 -0.90
CA GLU A 424 -1.71 -31.80 -0.16
C GLU A 424 -1.02 -32.72 -1.17
N ASP A 425 0.30 -32.79 -1.08
CA ASP A 425 1.12 -33.73 -1.84
C ASP A 425 1.08 -35.09 -1.13
N SER A 426 0.62 -36.12 -1.83
CA SER A 426 0.96 -37.52 -1.53
C SER A 426 1.00 -38.31 -2.82
N ASP A 427 2.13 -38.97 -3.05
CA ASP A 427 2.38 -39.89 -4.15
C ASP A 427 1.46 -41.12 -4.12
N GLY A 428 0.89 -41.44 -5.30
CA GLY A 428 0.10 -42.68 -5.46
C GLY A 428 -0.61 -42.70 -6.82
N ALA A 429 -0.22 -43.64 -7.68
CA ALA A 429 -0.67 -43.82 -9.04
C ALA A 429 -2.18 -43.99 -9.19
N GLY A 430 -2.80 -43.24 -10.12
CA GLY A 430 -4.20 -43.40 -10.52
C GLY A 430 -4.74 -42.15 -11.20
N GLU A 431 -4.69 -42.10 -12.54
CA GLU A 431 -5.18 -40.97 -13.32
C GLU A 431 -6.69 -40.82 -13.27
N THR A 432 -7.20 -39.96 -12.39
CA THR A 432 -8.55 -39.39 -12.50
C THR A 432 -8.45 -37.90 -12.84
N LEU A 433 -8.89 -37.54 -14.03
CA LEU A 433 -8.93 -36.17 -14.54
C LEU A 433 -9.72 -35.23 -13.61
N SER A 434 -9.11 -34.15 -13.17
CA SER A 434 -9.73 -33.18 -12.28
C SER A 434 -11.01 -32.55 -12.90
N LYS A 435 -12.05 -32.33 -12.07
CA LYS A 435 -13.36 -31.76 -12.45
C LYS A 435 -13.27 -30.42 -13.22
N ASN A 436 -12.17 -29.66 -13.09
CA ASN A 436 -11.93 -28.44 -13.86
C ASN A 436 -11.45 -28.72 -15.31
N LYS A 437 -10.76 -29.84 -15.54
CA LYS A 437 -10.41 -30.29 -16.90
C LYS A 437 -11.67 -30.77 -17.66
N GLN A 438 -12.59 -31.42 -16.96
CA GLN A 438 -13.89 -31.83 -17.53
C GLN A 438 -14.81 -30.63 -17.83
N LYS A 439 -14.91 -29.63 -16.93
CA LYS A 439 -15.71 -28.39 -17.19
C LYS A 439 -15.17 -27.52 -18.32
N LYS A 440 -13.85 -27.49 -18.57
CA LYS A 440 -13.29 -26.81 -19.75
C LYS A 440 -13.55 -27.54 -21.06
N ARG A 441 -13.65 -28.88 -21.04
CA ARG A 441 -14.05 -29.68 -22.21
C ARG A 441 -15.53 -29.49 -22.57
N SER A 442 -16.43 -29.36 -21.59
CA SER A 442 -17.88 -29.16 -21.85
C SER A 442 -18.24 -27.74 -22.33
N ARG A 443 -17.42 -26.72 -22.05
CA ARG A 443 -17.68 -25.33 -22.45
C ARG A 443 -17.26 -24.98 -23.88
N ASN A 444 -16.53 -25.83 -24.60
CA ASN A 444 -16.11 -25.58 -25.99
C ASN A 444 -16.08 -26.89 -26.81
N PRO A 445 -17.25 -27.44 -27.19
CA PRO A 445 -17.32 -28.74 -27.90
C PRO A 445 -16.94 -28.67 -29.40
N LYS A 446 -16.69 -27.49 -29.99
CA LYS A 446 -16.56 -27.31 -31.45
C LYS A 446 -15.15 -26.98 -31.98
N LYS A 447 -14.08 -27.23 -31.22
CA LYS A 447 -12.72 -27.15 -31.78
C LYS A 447 -12.17 -28.57 -31.94
N ASN A 448 -12.46 -29.19 -33.06
CA ASN A 448 -11.76 -30.40 -33.54
C ASN A 448 -10.35 -30.00 -33.96
N PHE A 449 -9.35 -30.28 -33.13
CA PHE A 449 -7.94 -30.16 -33.50
C PHE A 449 -7.44 -31.51 -34.00
N SER A 450 -6.61 -31.49 -35.06
CA SER A 450 -5.90 -32.70 -35.50
C SER A 450 -4.98 -33.25 -34.39
N PRO A 451 -4.65 -34.55 -34.42
CA PRO A 451 -3.78 -35.17 -33.39
C PRO A 451 -2.42 -34.46 -33.22
N GLU A 452 -1.88 -33.85 -34.29
CA GLU A 452 -0.62 -33.11 -34.29
C GLU A 452 -0.71 -31.71 -33.64
N GLN A 453 -1.91 -31.16 -33.47
CA GLN A 453 -2.15 -29.85 -32.87
C GLN A 453 -2.46 -29.90 -31.36
N LYS A 454 -2.60 -31.10 -30.76
CA LYS A 454 -2.84 -31.29 -29.34
C LYS A 454 -1.52 -31.19 -28.54
N ARG A 455 -1.03 -29.98 -28.34
CA ARG A 455 -0.10 -29.75 -27.26
C ARG A 455 -0.92 -29.61 -25.95
N ASP A 456 -0.80 -30.58 -25.06
CA ASP A 456 -1.52 -30.66 -23.79
C ASP A 456 -1.17 -29.53 -22.77
N LEU A 457 -0.44 -28.51 -23.19
CA LEU A 457 0.04 -27.43 -22.37
C LEU A 457 -0.93 -26.24 -22.35
N CYS A 458 -1.23 -25.72 -21.17
CA CYS A 458 -1.91 -24.43 -21.06
C CYS A 458 -1.03 -23.31 -21.61
N ARG A 459 -1.63 -22.13 -21.91
CA ARG A 459 -0.90 -20.98 -22.48
C ARG A 459 0.35 -20.60 -21.68
N GLY A 460 0.31 -20.68 -20.33
CA GLY A 460 1.45 -20.36 -19.45
C GLY A 460 2.58 -21.37 -19.55
N CYS A 461 2.24 -22.68 -19.56
CA CYS A 461 3.21 -23.75 -19.74
C CYS A 461 3.81 -23.77 -21.14
N CYS A 462 2.96 -23.55 -22.15
CA CYS A 462 3.39 -23.44 -23.54
C CYS A 462 4.31 -22.23 -23.75
N LYS A 463 4.05 -21.07 -23.10
CA LYS A 463 4.92 -19.90 -23.15
C LYS A 463 6.31 -20.20 -22.58
N LYS A 464 6.40 -20.90 -21.44
CA LYS A 464 7.69 -21.29 -20.83
C LYS A 464 8.48 -22.24 -21.73
N LYS A 465 7.81 -23.24 -22.30
CA LYS A 465 8.43 -24.22 -23.22
C LYS A 465 8.87 -23.56 -24.52
N ALA A 466 8.01 -22.76 -25.15
CA ALA A 466 8.30 -22.05 -26.38
C ALA A 466 9.46 -21.04 -26.22
N PHE A 467 9.55 -20.36 -25.07
CA PHE A 467 10.66 -19.48 -24.75
C PHE A 467 11.99 -20.25 -24.57
N LYS A 468 11.95 -21.38 -23.85
CA LYS A 468 13.15 -22.22 -23.61
C LYS A 468 13.68 -22.86 -24.90
N GLU A 469 12.78 -23.29 -25.78
CA GLU A 469 13.09 -23.98 -27.03
C GLU A 469 13.20 -23.02 -28.25
N VAL A 470 13.06 -21.70 -28.01
CA VAL A 470 13.01 -20.65 -29.04
C VAL A 470 12.06 -21.06 -30.19
N ALA A 471 10.85 -21.51 -29.83
CA ALA A 471 9.87 -22.06 -30.78
C ALA A 471 8.59 -21.21 -30.81
N ASP A 472 7.95 -21.14 -31.99
CA ASP A 472 6.65 -20.48 -32.12
C ASP A 472 5.51 -21.41 -31.70
N CYS A 473 4.45 -20.82 -31.16
CA CYS A 473 3.21 -21.53 -30.86
C CYS A 473 2.00 -20.78 -31.44
N PRO A 474 1.59 -21.07 -32.67
CA PRO A 474 0.49 -20.39 -33.35
C PRO A 474 -0.84 -20.49 -32.56
N SER A 475 -1.10 -21.64 -31.93
CA SER A 475 -2.30 -21.89 -31.15
C SER A 475 -2.47 -20.94 -29.93
N HIS A 476 -1.37 -20.36 -29.47
CA HIS A 476 -1.35 -19.39 -28.34
C HIS A 476 -0.87 -17.99 -28.76
N GLY A 477 -0.59 -17.77 -30.06
CA GLY A 477 -0.10 -16.50 -30.59
C GLY A 477 1.32 -16.14 -30.11
N LEU A 478 2.16 -17.14 -29.84
CA LEU A 478 3.54 -16.95 -29.39
C LEU A 478 4.50 -17.06 -30.59
N ARG A 479 5.39 -16.06 -30.76
CA ARG A 479 6.34 -15.95 -31.88
C ARG A 479 7.76 -15.70 -31.35
N PHE A 480 8.36 -16.69 -30.70
CA PHE A 480 9.72 -16.56 -30.15
C PHE A 480 10.80 -16.83 -31.20
N LYS A 481 10.60 -17.81 -32.06
CA LYS A 481 11.49 -18.14 -33.17
C LYS A 481 11.54 -17.01 -34.19
N THR A 482 10.39 -16.57 -34.70
CA THR A 482 10.28 -15.46 -35.66
C THR A 482 10.95 -14.16 -35.17
N LYS A 483 10.89 -13.88 -33.86
CA LYS A 483 11.57 -12.72 -33.24
C LYS A 483 13.07 -12.91 -33.12
N ALA A 484 13.54 -14.13 -32.85
CA ALA A 484 14.96 -14.44 -32.77
C ALA A 484 15.62 -14.38 -34.13
N ASP A 485 14.95 -14.91 -35.15
CA ASP A 485 15.42 -14.89 -36.56
C ASP A 485 15.51 -13.43 -37.07
N LYS A 486 14.51 -12.59 -36.74
CA LYS A 486 14.54 -11.16 -37.08
C LYS A 486 15.69 -10.40 -36.41
N ARG A 487 15.98 -10.69 -35.14
CA ARG A 487 17.12 -10.09 -34.44
C ARG A 487 18.47 -10.50 -35.02
N LYS A 488 18.60 -11.75 -35.44
CA LYS A 488 19.83 -12.22 -36.10
C LYS A 488 20.05 -11.50 -37.42
N ALA A 489 19.00 -11.36 -38.27
CA ALA A 489 19.07 -10.61 -39.50
C ALA A 489 19.45 -9.14 -39.28
N GLU A 490 18.84 -8.46 -38.29
CA GLU A 490 19.17 -7.08 -37.94
C GLU A 490 20.62 -6.93 -37.39
N GLU A 491 21.18 -7.98 -36.79
CA GLU A 491 22.55 -7.98 -36.25
C GLU A 491 23.57 -8.32 -37.34
N GLU A 492 23.21 -9.15 -38.32
CA GLU A 492 24.00 -9.43 -39.52
C GLU A 492 24.07 -8.21 -40.45
N GLU A 493 22.94 -7.54 -40.71
CA GLU A 493 22.88 -6.29 -41.49
C GLU A 493 23.69 -5.16 -40.84
N ARG A 494 23.74 -5.11 -39.53
CA ARG A 494 24.57 -4.13 -38.81
C ARG A 494 26.07 -4.43 -38.96
N LYS A 495 26.46 -5.68 -38.93
CA LYS A 495 27.86 -6.09 -39.13
C LYS A 495 28.34 -5.84 -40.56
N GLU A 496 27.50 -6.12 -41.57
CA GLU A 496 27.81 -5.80 -42.95
C GLU A 496 27.96 -4.31 -43.20
N ASN A 497 27.16 -3.47 -42.55
CA ASN A 497 27.30 -2.01 -42.62
C ASN A 497 28.54 -1.48 -41.84
N GLU A 498 28.97 -2.14 -40.77
CA GLU A 498 30.21 -1.81 -40.05
C GLU A 498 31.47 -2.23 -40.81
N GLU A 499 31.43 -3.29 -41.61
CA GLU A 499 32.53 -3.74 -42.52
C GLU A 499 32.64 -2.86 -43.77
N LEU A 500 31.56 -2.27 -44.26
CA LEU A 500 31.57 -1.35 -45.41
C LEU A 500 32.11 0.05 -45.04
N ASP A 501 32.03 0.46 -43.79
CA ASP A 501 32.55 1.76 -43.31
C ASP A 501 34.04 1.69 -42.87
N GLY A 502 34.63 0.47 -42.84
CA GLY A 502 36.02 0.20 -42.45
C GLY A 502 37.07 0.30 -43.60
N SER A 503 36.67 0.63 -44.84
CA SER A 503 37.59 0.70 -45.97
C SER A 503 37.71 2.10 -46.60
N ALA A 504 38.40 3.02 -45.90
CA ALA A 504 38.95 4.23 -46.52
C ALA A 504 40.35 4.53 -45.94
N PRO A 505 41.35 4.88 -46.79
CA PRO A 505 42.76 4.90 -46.39
C PRO A 505 43.14 6.18 -45.61
N GLU A 506 44.10 6.01 -44.69
CA GLU A 506 44.75 7.09 -43.94
C GLU A 506 45.32 8.19 -44.84
N MET A 507 44.96 9.42 -44.62
CA MET A 507 45.76 10.60 -45.02
C MET A 507 46.04 11.51 -43.84
N LYS A 508 47.32 11.94 -43.77
CA LYS A 508 48.01 12.60 -42.70
C LYS A 508 47.53 14.05 -42.44
N LYS A 509 47.48 14.36 -41.14
CA LYS A 509 47.75 15.63 -40.44
C LYS A 509 47.66 16.95 -41.18
N GLY A 510 46.77 17.82 -40.69
CA GLY A 510 46.80 19.26 -40.86
C GLY A 510 45.81 19.91 -39.86
N GLY A 511 46.37 20.70 -38.88
CA GLY A 511 45.58 21.25 -37.78
C GLY A 511 44.70 22.43 -38.23
N GLY A 512 43.57 22.56 -37.52
CA GLY A 512 42.66 23.66 -37.65
C GLY A 512 41.37 23.39 -36.87
N SER A 513 41.20 24.06 -35.73
CA SER A 513 39.97 24.05 -34.95
C SER A 513 38.80 24.68 -35.72
N PRO A 514 37.65 24.10 -35.72
CA PRO A 514 36.42 24.82 -36.07
C PRO A 514 35.56 25.11 -34.83
N GLN A 515 35.04 26.33 -34.81
CA GLN A 515 34.01 26.81 -33.90
C GLN A 515 32.68 26.09 -34.07
N PRO A 516 31.80 26.11 -33.06
CA PRO A 516 30.53 25.40 -33.09
C PRO A 516 29.47 26.11 -33.94
N LEU A 517 28.79 25.37 -34.77
CA LEU A 517 27.61 25.77 -35.55
C LEU A 517 26.34 25.74 -34.68
N ALA A 518 25.51 26.74 -34.91
CA ALA A 518 24.28 27.08 -34.21
C ALA A 518 23.15 26.03 -34.41
N ASP A 519 22.35 25.90 -33.39
CA ASP A 519 21.14 25.07 -33.24
C ASP A 519 19.96 25.71 -34.03
N PRO A 520 19.20 24.97 -34.88
CA PRO A 520 18.09 25.52 -35.67
C PRO A 520 16.73 25.31 -35.03
N HIS A 521 16.51 25.67 -33.75
CA HIS A 521 15.18 25.70 -33.13
C HIS A 521 14.93 26.95 -32.28
N ALA A 522 15.09 28.14 -32.92
CA ALA A 522 14.68 29.41 -32.34
C ALA A 522 13.93 30.24 -33.38
N GLU A 523 12.75 29.80 -33.78
CA GLU A 523 11.73 30.63 -34.42
C GLU A 523 10.38 29.91 -34.36
N LEU A 524 9.61 30.14 -33.28
CA LEU A 524 8.13 30.20 -33.28
C LEU A 524 7.59 30.58 -31.89
N GLN A 525 7.93 31.77 -31.44
CA GLN A 525 7.18 32.48 -30.39
C GLN A 525 7.13 33.95 -30.66
N GLN A 526 6.24 34.35 -31.55
CA GLN A 526 5.66 35.70 -31.61
C GLN A 526 4.43 35.64 -32.51
N GLN A 527 3.28 35.68 -31.89
CA GLN A 527 2.01 36.25 -32.36
C GLN A 527 0.85 35.52 -31.65
N THR A 528 0.37 36.11 -30.59
CA THR A 528 -1.02 36.55 -30.45
C THR A 528 -1.22 37.16 -29.05
N GLN A 529 -1.04 38.43 -28.95
CA GLN A 529 -1.79 39.29 -28.02
C GLN A 529 -2.89 39.93 -28.84
N LEU A 530 -4.12 39.95 -28.31
CA LEU A 530 -5.06 41.08 -28.21
C LEU A 530 -6.50 40.56 -27.91
N PRO A 531 -7.43 41.44 -27.52
CA PRO A 531 -7.83 41.61 -26.10
C PRO A 531 -9.35 41.37 -25.92
N VAL A 532 -9.80 41.25 -24.75
CA VAL A 532 -10.91 41.80 -23.96
C VAL A 532 -11.23 40.82 -22.82
#